data_550af6311baf34e96d1264207e378e4c
#
_entry.id   550af6311baf34e96d1264207e378e4c
#
_cell.length_a   1.000
_cell.length_b   1.000
_cell.length_c   1.000
_cell.angle_alpha   90.00
_cell.angle_beta   90.00
_cell.angle_gamma   90.00
#
_symmetry.space_group_name_H-M   'P 1'
#
loop_
_entity.id
_entity.type
_entity.pdbx_description
1 polymer ?
#
loop_
_entity_poly.entity_id
_entity_poly.type
_entity_poly.pdbx_seq_one_letter_code
_entity_poly.pdbx_strand_id
1 'polypeptide(L)'
;MSIPHLPVQRLGRAYESLEKTEVKNHRTGEVLALVSTVNGGIVKRDLAKIGSARAALKQFTVAQLMEMSAKAGEFFLNGTLPFGDKGHTQSPQQYIETLSGTSGLPHVMVKRNMTKIHFALTNMKFVLNGLSRGLDLSILDKGVGEQFGTKLSFFPTCSALGLVMPSNSPAVNSLWIPAISLKTPVVIKPGKEEPWTPYRLIQAFIAAGVPAEAFGFYPTDHDGAATILNNCGRALIFGDKSTMAQCSRRR
;
A
#
# COMPACT_ATOMS: atom_id res chain seq x y z
N MET A 1 -0.84 24.37 -16.05
CA MET A 1 -0.26 23.00 -15.94
C MET A 1 -1.39 22.00 -16.17
N SER A 2 -1.13 20.85 -16.81
CA SER A 2 -2.15 19.80 -16.97
C SER A 2 -2.46 19.18 -15.62
N ILE A 3 -3.73 18.80 -15.41
CA ILE A 3 -4.15 18.10 -14.19
C ILE A 3 -3.49 16.72 -14.19
N PRO A 4 -2.78 16.31 -13.09
CA PRO A 4 -2.18 15.00 -13.00
C PRO A 4 -3.25 13.89 -13.02
N HIS A 5 -2.90 12.75 -13.62
CA HIS A 5 -3.76 11.57 -13.65
C HIS A 5 -3.09 10.40 -12.93
N LEU A 6 -3.75 9.84 -11.92
CA LEU A 6 -3.32 8.65 -11.21
C LEU A 6 -3.92 7.41 -11.89
N PRO A 7 -3.11 6.60 -12.57
CA PRO A 7 -3.58 5.36 -13.17
C PRO A 7 -3.79 4.28 -12.09
N VAL A 8 -4.62 3.30 -12.38
CA VAL A 8 -4.66 2.04 -11.64
C VAL A 8 -3.31 1.34 -11.80
N GLN A 9 -2.76 0.80 -10.72
CA GLN A 9 -1.57 -0.07 -10.79
C GLN A 9 -2.03 -1.53 -10.72
N ARG A 10 -1.97 -2.20 -11.85
CA ARG A 10 -2.40 -3.58 -12.01
C ARG A 10 -1.20 -4.52 -11.89
N LEU A 11 -0.76 -4.78 -10.64
CA LEU A 11 0.41 -5.61 -10.35
C LEU A 11 1.63 -5.18 -11.19
N GLY A 12 2.06 -3.93 -11.02
CA GLY A 12 3.20 -3.36 -11.71
C GLY A 12 2.92 -2.74 -13.08
N ARG A 13 1.68 -2.82 -13.59
CA ARG A 13 1.30 -2.23 -14.88
C ARG A 13 0.33 -1.08 -14.67
N ALA A 14 0.73 0.11 -15.11
CA ALA A 14 -0.17 1.25 -15.15
C ALA A 14 -1.32 1.00 -16.15
N TYR A 15 -2.54 1.32 -15.73
CA TYR A 15 -3.73 1.18 -16.55
C TYR A 15 -4.59 2.43 -16.42
N GLU A 16 -4.82 3.11 -17.54
CA GLU A 16 -5.75 4.21 -17.64
C GLU A 16 -7.14 3.68 -17.95
N SER A 17 -8.09 3.92 -17.05
CA SER A 17 -9.50 3.58 -17.25
C SER A 17 -10.23 4.70 -18.00
N LEU A 18 -11.29 4.34 -18.71
CA LEU A 18 -12.25 5.32 -19.25
C LEU A 18 -12.98 6.05 -18.13
N GLU A 19 -13.27 5.35 -17.03
CA GLU A 19 -13.89 5.94 -15.85
C GLU A 19 -12.83 6.57 -14.96
N LYS A 20 -13.03 7.84 -14.62
CA LYS A 20 -12.16 8.63 -13.75
C LYS A 20 -12.97 9.40 -12.73
N THR A 21 -12.43 9.52 -11.55
CA THR A 21 -12.99 10.33 -10.47
C THR A 21 -12.10 11.54 -10.24
N GLU A 22 -12.69 12.71 -10.10
CA GLU A 22 -11.99 13.92 -9.70
C GLU A 22 -11.74 13.92 -8.19
N VAL A 23 -10.50 14.23 -7.80
CA VAL A 23 -10.15 14.50 -6.41
C VAL A 23 -9.93 15.98 -6.24
N LYS A 24 -10.78 16.60 -5.42
CA LYS A 24 -10.89 18.06 -5.30
C LYS A 24 -10.35 18.57 -3.97
N ASN A 25 -9.79 19.75 -4.00
CA ASN A 25 -9.54 20.53 -2.80
C ASN A 25 -10.88 20.86 -2.13
N HIS A 26 -11.06 20.45 -0.88
CA HIS A 26 -12.32 20.58 -0.15
C HIS A 26 -12.70 22.04 0.14
N ARG A 27 -11.74 22.97 0.09
CA ARG A 27 -11.98 24.39 0.34
C ARG A 27 -12.25 25.18 -0.93
N THR A 28 -11.49 24.91 -1.99
CA THR A 28 -11.52 25.71 -3.23
C THR A 28 -12.36 25.06 -4.32
N GLY A 29 -12.66 23.78 -4.24
CA GLY A 29 -13.29 23.00 -5.29
C GLY A 29 -12.38 22.71 -6.50
N GLU A 30 -11.12 23.17 -6.47
CA GLU A 30 -10.13 22.91 -7.52
C GLU A 30 -9.85 21.43 -7.67
N VAL A 31 -9.81 20.93 -8.91
CA VAL A 31 -9.44 19.54 -9.21
C VAL A 31 -7.93 19.38 -9.11
N LEU A 32 -7.47 18.60 -8.13
CA LEU A 32 -6.05 18.34 -7.88
C LEU A 32 -5.51 17.15 -8.66
N ALA A 33 -6.34 16.16 -8.96
CA ALA A 33 -6.01 15.04 -9.84
C ALA A 33 -7.26 14.36 -10.38
N LEU A 34 -7.07 13.63 -11.49
CA LEU A 34 -7.99 12.62 -11.99
C LEU A 34 -7.48 11.25 -11.55
N VAL A 35 -8.35 10.40 -11.08
CA VAL A 35 -7.99 9.04 -10.61
C VAL A 35 -8.78 8.02 -11.43
N SER A 36 -8.10 7.15 -12.17
CA SER A 36 -8.73 6.02 -12.86
C SER A 36 -9.41 5.09 -11.88
N THR A 37 -10.65 4.69 -12.16
CA THR A 37 -11.41 3.74 -11.35
C THR A 37 -11.68 2.45 -12.14
N VAL A 38 -11.80 1.33 -11.42
CA VAL A 38 -12.10 0.04 -12.02
C VAL A 38 -13.16 -0.70 -11.21
N ASN A 39 -13.89 -1.59 -11.89
CA ASN A 39 -14.88 -2.47 -11.24
C ASN A 39 -14.24 -3.72 -10.62
N GLY A 40 -14.99 -4.45 -9.81
CA GLY A 40 -14.55 -5.68 -9.14
C GLY A 40 -14.12 -6.79 -10.11
N GLY A 41 -14.64 -6.81 -11.34
CA GLY A 41 -14.26 -7.80 -12.36
C GLY A 41 -12.78 -7.71 -12.77
N ILE A 42 -12.27 -6.47 -12.91
CA ILE A 42 -10.84 -6.23 -13.20
C ILE A 42 -9.99 -6.66 -12.01
N VAL A 43 -10.38 -6.27 -10.79
CA VAL A 43 -9.69 -6.67 -9.56
C VAL A 43 -9.61 -8.20 -9.43
N LYS A 44 -10.73 -8.89 -9.61
CA LYS A 44 -10.80 -10.35 -9.53
C LYS A 44 -9.89 -11.05 -10.56
N ARG A 45 -9.86 -10.54 -11.79
CA ARG A 45 -8.99 -11.08 -12.86
C ARG A 45 -7.51 -10.92 -12.52
N ASP A 46 -7.12 -9.80 -11.93
CA ASP A 46 -5.72 -9.57 -11.56
C ASP A 46 -5.34 -10.41 -10.33
N LEU A 47 -6.23 -10.54 -9.34
CA LEU A 47 -6.02 -11.43 -8.19
C LEU A 47 -5.83 -12.89 -8.59
N ALA A 48 -6.43 -13.36 -9.67
CA ALA A 48 -6.18 -14.70 -10.18
C ALA A 48 -4.72 -14.91 -10.64
N LYS A 49 -3.97 -13.83 -10.87
CA LYS A 49 -2.55 -13.84 -11.28
C LYS A 49 -1.59 -13.40 -10.15
N ILE A 50 -2.08 -13.25 -8.94
CA ILE A 50 -1.30 -12.70 -7.81
C ILE A 50 -0.05 -13.53 -7.46
N GLY A 51 0.00 -14.79 -7.88
CA GLY A 51 1.15 -15.67 -7.68
C GLY A 51 2.45 -15.13 -8.29
N SER A 52 2.38 -14.43 -9.43
CA SER A 52 3.54 -13.81 -10.07
C SER A 52 4.13 -12.68 -9.21
N ALA A 53 3.27 -11.87 -8.59
CA ALA A 53 3.68 -10.79 -7.69
C ALA A 53 4.46 -11.34 -6.47
N ARG A 54 3.98 -12.44 -5.92
CA ARG A 54 4.68 -13.12 -4.83
C ARG A 54 6.00 -13.74 -5.30
N ALA A 55 6.03 -14.36 -6.49
CA ALA A 55 7.25 -14.92 -7.05
C ALA A 55 8.33 -13.84 -7.23
N ALA A 56 7.94 -12.62 -7.65
CA ALA A 56 8.86 -11.50 -7.76
C ALA A 56 9.47 -11.11 -6.38
N LEU A 57 8.68 -11.04 -5.31
CA LEU A 57 9.20 -10.76 -3.96
C LEU A 57 10.10 -11.87 -3.42
N LYS A 58 9.85 -13.13 -3.79
CA LYS A 58 10.67 -14.27 -3.37
C LYS A 58 12.09 -14.28 -3.94
N GLN A 59 12.38 -13.48 -4.97
CA GLN A 59 13.73 -13.33 -5.51
C GLN A 59 14.67 -12.61 -4.54
N PHE A 60 14.13 -11.94 -3.54
CA PHE A 60 14.88 -11.17 -2.54
C PHE A 60 14.85 -11.88 -1.20
N THR A 61 15.95 -11.78 -0.44
CA THR A 61 15.96 -12.18 0.97
C THR A 61 15.17 -11.18 1.81
N VAL A 62 14.73 -11.60 3.01
CA VAL A 62 14.07 -10.68 3.94
C VAL A 62 14.99 -9.52 4.32
N ALA A 63 16.30 -9.77 4.44
CA ALA A 63 17.30 -8.73 4.72
C ALA A 63 17.31 -7.66 3.62
N GLN A 64 17.37 -8.07 2.35
CA GLN A 64 17.32 -7.15 1.21
C GLN A 64 16.00 -6.35 1.18
N LEU A 65 14.87 -6.98 1.46
CA LEU A 65 13.57 -6.28 1.50
C LEU A 65 13.49 -5.28 2.67
N MET A 66 14.14 -5.57 3.80
CA MET A 66 14.26 -4.61 4.91
C MET A 66 15.15 -3.41 4.55
N GLU A 67 16.26 -3.62 3.83
CA GLU A 67 17.11 -2.54 3.31
C GLU A 67 16.35 -1.67 2.30
N MET A 68 15.60 -2.30 1.38
CA MET A 68 14.71 -1.59 0.45
C MET A 68 13.62 -0.81 1.19
N SER A 69 13.07 -1.36 2.28
CA SER A 69 12.12 -0.64 3.12
C SER A 69 12.74 0.63 3.73
N ALA A 70 13.96 0.55 4.25
CA ALA A 70 14.66 1.71 4.79
C ALA A 70 14.92 2.78 3.71
N LYS A 71 15.38 2.38 2.52
CA LYS A 71 15.54 3.29 1.37
C LYS A 71 14.21 3.90 0.94
N ALA A 72 13.13 3.11 0.92
CA ALA A 72 11.79 3.62 0.63
C ALA A 72 11.35 4.66 1.66
N GLY A 73 11.74 4.52 2.92
CA GLY A 73 11.51 5.52 3.97
C GLY A 73 12.12 6.87 3.61
N GLU A 74 13.38 6.89 3.18
CA GLU A 74 14.06 8.11 2.75
C GLU A 74 13.40 8.73 1.50
N PHE A 75 13.08 7.92 0.50
CA PHE A 75 12.36 8.40 -0.68
C PHE A 75 10.97 8.94 -0.31
N PHE A 76 10.23 8.26 0.56
CA PHE A 76 8.91 8.71 0.98
C PHE A 76 8.96 10.06 1.71
N LEU A 77 9.91 10.24 2.63
CA LEU A 77 10.01 11.46 3.44
C LEU A 77 10.60 12.63 2.66
N ASN A 78 11.67 12.40 1.89
CA ASN A 78 12.53 13.43 1.34
C ASN A 78 12.55 13.50 -0.20
N GLY A 79 12.10 12.43 -0.88
CA GLY A 79 12.24 12.32 -2.34
C GLY A 79 11.15 13.06 -3.12
N THR A 80 11.52 13.58 -4.27
CA THR A 80 10.57 13.91 -5.34
C THR A 80 10.32 12.65 -6.13
N LEU A 81 9.07 12.16 -6.10
CA LEU A 81 8.67 10.87 -6.65
C LEU A 81 7.75 11.04 -7.87
N PRO A 82 7.68 10.04 -8.75
CA PRO A 82 6.69 10.03 -9.83
C PRO A 82 5.27 10.19 -9.26
N PHE A 83 4.47 10.98 -9.94
CA PHE A 83 3.11 11.28 -9.52
C PHE A 83 2.14 11.13 -10.70
N GLY A 84 1.54 9.97 -10.79
CA GLY A 84 0.67 9.66 -11.91
C GLY A 84 1.43 9.33 -13.20
N ASP A 85 0.85 9.74 -14.31
CA ASP A 85 1.39 9.57 -15.66
C ASP A 85 2.00 10.87 -16.22
N LYS A 86 2.42 10.82 -17.47
CA LYS A 86 2.90 11.99 -18.24
C LYS A 86 4.07 12.77 -17.61
N GLY A 87 4.89 12.08 -16.80
CA GLY A 87 6.09 12.68 -16.23
C GLY A 87 5.85 13.65 -15.06
N HIS A 88 4.65 13.72 -14.52
CA HIS A 88 4.40 14.47 -13.28
C HIS A 88 5.20 13.89 -12.12
N THR A 89 5.65 14.76 -11.23
CA THR A 89 6.34 14.41 -9.99
C THR A 89 5.70 15.11 -8.80
N GLN A 90 5.93 14.58 -7.60
CA GLN A 90 5.44 15.16 -6.36
C GLN A 90 6.58 15.26 -5.35
N SER A 91 6.94 16.49 -4.98
CA SER A 91 7.83 16.74 -3.84
C SER A 91 7.13 16.45 -2.50
N PRO A 92 7.88 16.33 -1.38
CA PRO A 92 7.28 16.20 -0.04
C PRO A 92 6.33 17.36 0.30
N GLN A 93 6.68 18.58 -0.09
CA GLN A 93 5.85 19.74 0.19
C GLN A 93 4.55 19.71 -0.62
N GLN A 94 4.60 19.36 -1.90
CA GLN A 94 3.41 19.18 -2.73
C GLN A 94 2.50 18.06 -2.20
N TYR A 95 3.08 16.94 -1.69
CA TYR A 95 2.31 15.90 -1.04
C TYR A 95 1.55 16.43 0.19
N ILE A 96 2.22 17.23 1.05
CA ILE A 96 1.60 17.81 2.23
C ILE A 96 0.43 18.72 1.86
N GLU A 97 0.63 19.57 0.87
CA GLU A 97 -0.39 20.51 0.37
C GLU A 97 -1.58 19.79 -0.26
N THR A 98 -1.30 18.81 -1.11
CA THR A 98 -2.33 18.00 -1.78
C THR A 98 -3.17 17.23 -0.76
N LEU A 99 -2.51 16.50 0.16
CA LEU A 99 -3.21 15.74 1.19
C LEU A 99 -4.02 16.63 2.13
N SER A 100 -3.45 17.75 2.57
CA SER A 100 -4.17 18.73 3.39
C SER A 100 -5.38 19.30 2.64
N GLY A 101 -5.21 19.61 1.36
CA GLY A 101 -6.26 20.14 0.51
C GLY A 101 -7.45 19.21 0.32
N THR A 102 -7.24 17.89 0.33
CA THR A 102 -8.34 16.93 0.12
C THR A 102 -8.92 16.36 1.41
N SER A 103 -8.08 16.15 2.44
CA SER A 103 -8.50 15.54 3.71
C SER A 103 -8.88 16.54 4.80
N GLY A 104 -8.50 17.81 4.66
CA GLY A 104 -8.66 18.83 5.71
C GLY A 104 -7.64 18.73 6.85
N LEU A 105 -6.71 17.79 6.82
CA LEU A 105 -5.69 17.66 7.86
C LEU A 105 -4.73 18.87 7.84
N PRO A 106 -4.42 19.48 9.00
CA PRO A 106 -3.40 20.52 9.08
C PRO A 106 -2.03 20.02 8.60
N HIS A 107 -1.24 20.87 7.95
CA HIS A 107 0.10 20.52 7.44
C HIS A 107 1.00 19.89 8.50
N VAL A 108 0.93 20.38 9.75
CA VAL A 108 1.72 19.83 10.88
C VAL A 108 1.33 18.37 11.17
N MET A 109 0.05 18.02 11.02
CA MET A 109 -0.43 16.65 11.22
C MET A 109 0.02 15.74 10.08
N VAL A 110 -0.03 16.23 8.84
CA VAL A 110 0.48 15.50 7.67
C VAL A 110 1.98 15.22 7.84
N LYS A 111 2.79 16.22 8.21
CA LYS A 111 4.22 16.05 8.50
C LYS A 111 4.48 15.02 9.59
N ARG A 112 3.74 15.06 10.70
CA ARG A 112 3.85 14.05 11.78
C ARG A 112 3.51 12.65 11.28
N ASN A 113 2.50 12.49 10.42
CA ASN A 113 2.15 11.21 9.83
C ASN A 113 3.25 10.71 8.87
N MET A 114 3.87 11.60 8.09
CA MET A 114 5.04 11.23 7.27
C MET A 114 6.18 10.70 8.13
N THR A 115 6.50 11.37 9.24
CA THR A 115 7.54 10.92 10.18
C THR A 115 7.22 9.55 10.78
N LYS A 116 5.96 9.27 11.13
CA LYS A 116 5.54 7.94 11.64
C LYS A 116 5.69 6.85 10.58
N ILE A 117 5.31 7.14 9.35
CA ILE A 117 5.46 6.19 8.23
C ILE A 117 6.95 5.95 7.95
N HIS A 118 7.76 7.01 7.89
CA HIS A 118 9.20 6.91 7.75
C HIS A 118 9.82 6.05 8.85
N PHE A 119 9.44 6.28 10.11
CA PHE A 119 9.91 5.47 11.24
C PHE A 119 9.59 3.98 11.05
N ALA A 120 8.38 3.64 10.63
CA ALA A 120 8.00 2.25 10.37
C ALA A 120 8.84 1.62 9.25
N LEU A 121 9.10 2.38 8.17
CA LEU A 121 9.90 1.92 7.03
C LEU A 121 11.37 1.68 7.41
N THR A 122 11.98 2.61 8.16
CA THR A 122 13.40 2.56 8.52
C THR A 122 13.70 1.60 9.68
N ASN A 123 12.70 1.26 10.49
CA ASN A 123 12.83 0.35 11.62
C ASN A 123 12.19 -1.04 11.36
N MET A 124 12.17 -1.49 10.11
CA MET A 124 11.48 -2.71 9.71
C MET A 124 11.99 -3.96 10.45
N LYS A 125 13.29 -4.05 10.73
CA LYS A 125 13.86 -5.14 11.53
C LYS A 125 13.23 -5.22 12.92
N PHE A 126 13.05 -4.08 13.59
CA PHE A 126 12.40 -4.00 14.90
C PHE A 126 10.94 -4.44 14.82
N VAL A 127 10.22 -3.97 13.78
CA VAL A 127 8.81 -4.34 13.54
C VAL A 127 8.68 -5.85 13.32
N LEU A 128 9.52 -6.43 12.45
CA LEU A 128 9.46 -7.87 12.16
C LEU A 128 9.85 -8.71 13.37
N ASN A 129 10.84 -8.31 14.15
CA ASN A 129 11.19 -8.99 15.39
C ASN A 129 10.03 -9.01 16.40
N GLY A 130 9.30 -7.89 16.52
CA GLY A 130 8.08 -7.83 17.33
C GLY A 130 6.99 -8.79 16.83
N LEU A 131 6.75 -8.82 15.54
CA LEU A 131 5.75 -9.69 14.91
C LEU A 131 6.12 -11.18 15.00
N SER A 132 7.40 -11.51 14.88
CA SER A 132 7.92 -12.88 14.90
C SER A 132 8.35 -13.36 16.31
N ARG A 133 8.18 -12.54 17.34
CA ARG A 133 8.61 -12.82 18.72
C ARG A 133 10.11 -13.17 18.81
N GLY A 134 10.94 -12.48 18.04
CA GLY A 134 12.39 -12.65 18.05
C GLY A 134 12.90 -13.90 17.35
N LEU A 135 12.11 -14.54 16.51
CA LEU A 135 12.60 -15.61 15.61
C LEU A 135 13.70 -15.07 14.69
N ASP A 136 14.67 -15.91 14.37
CA ASP A 136 15.62 -15.58 13.31
C ASP A 136 14.87 -15.35 12.00
N LEU A 137 14.97 -14.12 11.48
CA LEU A 137 14.22 -13.69 10.29
C LEU A 137 14.58 -14.48 9.02
N SER A 138 15.71 -15.20 9.01
CA SER A 138 16.06 -16.10 7.89
C SER A 138 15.03 -17.23 7.70
N ILE A 139 14.20 -17.53 8.69
CA ILE A 139 13.07 -18.47 8.55
C ILE A 139 12.08 -18.02 7.47
N LEU A 140 11.95 -16.71 7.23
CA LEU A 140 11.10 -16.14 6.18
C LEU A 140 11.63 -16.46 4.77
N ASP A 141 12.92 -16.76 4.66
CA ASP A 141 13.56 -17.15 3.39
C ASP A 141 13.56 -18.68 3.21
N LYS A 142 13.91 -19.40 4.26
CA LYS A 142 14.10 -20.86 4.25
C LYS A 142 12.79 -21.63 4.43
N GLY A 143 11.78 -21.03 5.08
CA GLY A 143 10.52 -21.69 5.45
C GLY A 143 10.65 -22.65 6.63
N VAL A 144 11.86 -22.89 7.13
CA VAL A 144 12.14 -23.77 8.26
C VAL A 144 13.17 -23.14 9.19
N GLY A 145 13.07 -23.43 10.46
CA GLY A 145 13.97 -22.93 11.49
C GLY A 145 13.89 -23.75 12.77
N GLU A 146 14.59 -23.30 13.81
CA GLU A 146 14.55 -23.90 15.13
C GLU A 146 14.54 -22.81 16.20
N GLN A 147 13.77 -23.02 17.26
CA GLN A 147 13.78 -22.16 18.43
C GLN A 147 13.64 -23.01 19.69
N PHE A 148 14.52 -22.82 20.65
CA PHE A 148 14.55 -23.57 21.91
C PHE A 148 14.50 -25.09 21.70
N GLY A 149 15.27 -25.63 20.72
CA GLY A 149 15.29 -27.06 20.40
C GLY A 149 14.05 -27.56 19.63
N THR A 150 13.07 -26.71 19.37
CA THR A 150 11.85 -27.06 18.60
C THR A 150 11.99 -26.67 17.15
N LYS A 151 11.80 -27.62 16.24
CA LYS A 151 11.75 -27.35 14.80
C LYS A 151 10.47 -26.61 14.43
N LEU A 152 10.60 -25.55 13.65
CA LEU A 152 9.51 -24.68 13.21
C LEU A 152 9.42 -24.65 11.69
N SER A 153 8.20 -24.60 11.20
CA SER A 153 7.90 -24.32 9.79
C SER A 153 7.17 -22.99 9.68
N PHE A 154 7.60 -22.16 8.73
CA PHE A 154 7.00 -20.85 8.48
C PHE A 154 6.57 -20.75 7.02
N PHE A 155 5.28 -20.64 6.79
CA PHE A 155 4.69 -20.58 5.45
C PHE A 155 3.57 -19.54 5.38
N PRO A 156 3.34 -18.98 4.20
CA PRO A 156 2.31 -17.97 4.02
C PRO A 156 0.90 -18.55 4.08
N THR A 157 0.00 -17.87 4.78
CA THR A 157 -1.40 -18.27 4.93
C THR A 157 -2.34 -17.52 3.98
N CYS A 158 -1.83 -16.59 3.18
CA CYS A 158 -2.61 -15.87 2.18
C CYS A 158 -1.78 -15.59 0.93
N SER A 159 -2.44 -15.40 -0.21
CA SER A 159 -1.81 -15.06 -1.48
C SER A 159 -1.42 -13.59 -1.56
N ALA A 160 -2.20 -12.72 -0.95
CA ALA A 160 -2.01 -11.28 -0.88
C ALA A 160 -2.68 -10.72 0.37
N LEU A 161 -2.27 -9.52 0.76
CA LEU A 161 -2.94 -8.71 1.76
C LEU A 161 -3.84 -7.68 1.06
N GLY A 162 -5.15 -7.80 1.25
CA GLY A 162 -6.15 -6.84 0.78
C GLY A 162 -6.26 -5.66 1.73
N LEU A 163 -6.38 -4.45 1.18
CA LEU A 163 -6.40 -3.21 1.95
C LEU A 163 -7.55 -2.31 1.47
N VAL A 164 -8.49 -2.00 2.34
CA VAL A 164 -9.50 -0.98 2.11
C VAL A 164 -9.19 0.20 3.03
N MET A 165 -8.54 1.22 2.45
CA MET A 165 -7.95 2.32 3.19
C MET A 165 -8.97 3.45 3.43
N PRO A 166 -8.87 4.16 4.56
CA PRO A 166 -9.73 5.29 4.87
C PRO A 166 -9.23 6.57 4.20
N SER A 167 -10.08 7.59 4.13
CA SER A 167 -9.73 8.92 3.58
C SER A 167 -9.18 9.91 4.63
N ASN A 168 -9.18 9.58 5.90
CA ASN A 168 -8.95 10.54 6.99
C ASN A 168 -7.70 10.28 7.84
N SER A 169 -6.96 9.22 7.56
CA SER A 169 -5.80 8.85 8.39
C SER A 169 -4.66 8.26 7.57
N PRO A 170 -3.74 9.10 7.06
CA PRO A 170 -2.61 8.61 6.26
C PRO A 170 -1.67 7.68 7.02
N ALA A 171 -1.51 7.86 8.34
CA ALA A 171 -0.60 7.06 9.16
C ALA A 171 -0.96 5.57 9.23
N VAL A 172 -2.22 5.19 8.99
CA VAL A 172 -2.64 3.77 8.98
C VAL A 172 -2.00 2.98 7.85
N ASN A 173 -1.45 3.66 6.83
CA ASN A 173 -0.65 3.02 5.80
C ASN A 173 0.59 2.31 6.38
N SER A 174 1.09 2.70 7.56
CA SER A 174 2.20 1.99 8.21
C SER A 174 1.88 0.54 8.58
N LEU A 175 0.62 0.17 8.69
CA LEU A 175 0.19 -1.18 9.11
C LEU A 175 0.41 -2.25 8.03
N TRP A 176 0.41 -1.87 6.74
CA TRP A 176 0.61 -2.83 5.66
C TRP A 176 2.07 -2.92 5.17
N ILE A 177 2.90 -1.93 5.50
CA ILE A 177 4.30 -1.87 5.08
C ILE A 177 5.07 -3.17 5.36
N PRO A 178 4.92 -3.83 6.54
CA PRO A 178 5.63 -5.07 6.84
C PRO A 178 5.30 -6.22 5.88
N ALA A 179 4.15 -6.20 5.20
CA ALA A 179 3.76 -7.24 4.25
C ALA A 179 4.80 -7.44 3.15
N ILE A 180 5.43 -6.37 2.67
CA ILE A 180 6.45 -6.43 1.62
C ILE A 180 7.67 -7.23 2.10
N SER A 181 8.20 -6.92 3.29
CA SER A 181 9.31 -7.68 3.88
C SER A 181 8.94 -9.11 4.26
N LEU A 182 7.64 -9.38 4.50
CA LEU A 182 7.08 -10.73 4.67
C LEU A 182 6.78 -11.42 3.33
N LYS A 183 7.25 -10.89 2.21
CA LYS A 183 7.06 -11.42 0.85
C LYS A 183 5.59 -11.62 0.47
N THR A 184 4.73 -10.71 0.94
CA THR A 184 3.29 -10.74 0.68
C THR A 184 2.90 -9.51 -0.15
N PRO A 185 2.44 -9.71 -1.40
CA PRO A 185 1.93 -8.63 -2.24
C PRO A 185 0.75 -7.92 -1.57
N VAL A 186 0.57 -6.64 -1.87
CA VAL A 186 -0.55 -5.85 -1.36
C VAL A 186 -1.48 -5.42 -2.47
N VAL A 187 -2.79 -5.43 -2.18
CA VAL A 187 -3.86 -5.03 -3.10
C VAL A 187 -4.68 -3.97 -2.39
N ILE A 188 -4.52 -2.73 -2.84
CA ILE A 188 -4.97 -1.53 -2.12
C ILE A 188 -6.15 -0.87 -2.84
N LYS A 189 -7.26 -0.75 -2.16
CA LYS A 189 -8.31 0.22 -2.48
C LYS A 189 -8.04 1.47 -1.64
N PRO A 190 -7.57 2.58 -2.24
CA PRO A 190 -7.32 3.81 -1.50
C PRO A 190 -8.61 4.47 -1.01
N GLY A 191 -8.49 5.37 -0.03
CA GLY A 191 -9.54 6.31 0.30
C GLY A 191 -9.83 7.25 -0.88
N LYS A 192 -11.08 7.67 -1.03
CA LYS A 192 -11.48 8.52 -2.17
C LYS A 192 -10.78 9.89 -2.13
N GLU A 193 -10.69 10.49 -0.97
CA GLU A 193 -10.07 11.80 -0.73
C GLU A 193 -8.59 11.69 -0.35
N GLU A 194 -8.09 10.45 -0.15
CA GLU A 194 -6.71 10.17 0.26
C GLU A 194 -6.08 9.02 -0.59
N PRO A 195 -5.96 9.17 -1.90
CA PRO A 195 -5.20 8.23 -2.73
C PRO A 195 -3.68 8.48 -2.67
N TRP A 196 -3.25 9.57 -2.07
CA TRP A 196 -1.89 10.11 -2.16
C TRP A 196 -0.87 9.28 -1.38
N THR A 197 -1.17 8.94 -0.13
CA THR A 197 -0.23 8.21 0.74
C THR A 197 0.08 6.81 0.20
N PRO A 198 -0.90 5.95 -0.11
CA PRO A 198 -0.59 4.64 -0.66
C PRO A 198 0.11 4.75 -2.03
N TYR A 199 -0.28 5.71 -2.89
CA TYR A 199 0.39 5.90 -4.18
C TYR A 199 1.85 6.31 -3.98
N ARG A 200 2.13 7.32 -3.15
CA ARG A 200 3.49 7.79 -2.84
C ARG A 200 4.35 6.69 -2.20
N LEU A 201 3.79 5.87 -1.31
CA LEU A 201 4.49 4.72 -0.73
C LEU A 201 4.87 3.68 -1.78
N ILE A 202 3.96 3.36 -2.70
CA ILE A 202 4.24 2.45 -3.82
C ILE A 202 5.40 2.99 -4.65
N GLN A 203 5.39 4.27 -5.02
CA GLN A 203 6.48 4.88 -5.79
C GLN A 203 7.80 4.89 -5.02
N ALA A 204 7.76 5.12 -3.71
CA ALA A 204 8.94 5.05 -2.85
C ALA A 204 9.56 3.64 -2.79
N PHE A 205 8.72 2.62 -2.67
CA PHE A 205 9.18 1.22 -2.69
C PHE A 205 9.76 0.83 -4.06
N ILE A 206 9.13 1.24 -5.16
CA ILE A 206 9.63 0.98 -6.52
C ILE A 206 10.97 1.68 -6.72
N ALA A 207 11.10 2.94 -6.31
CA ALA A 207 12.37 3.67 -6.35
C ALA A 207 13.47 3.02 -5.50
N ALA A 208 13.11 2.33 -4.42
CA ALA A 208 14.03 1.57 -3.57
C ALA A 208 14.41 0.18 -4.14
N GLY A 209 13.81 -0.24 -5.27
CA GLY A 209 14.12 -1.50 -5.95
C GLY A 209 13.13 -2.64 -5.67
N VAL A 210 12.04 -2.40 -4.95
CA VAL A 210 10.99 -3.42 -4.77
C VAL A 210 10.25 -3.63 -6.10
N PRO A 211 10.02 -4.87 -6.54
CA PRO A 211 9.28 -5.16 -7.77
C PRO A 211 7.91 -4.49 -7.79
N ALA A 212 7.62 -3.78 -8.87
CA ALA A 212 6.34 -3.08 -9.02
C ALA A 212 5.13 -4.04 -8.98
N GLU A 213 5.34 -5.30 -9.39
CA GLU A 213 4.35 -6.38 -9.34
C GLU A 213 3.83 -6.66 -7.92
N ALA A 214 4.61 -6.31 -6.88
CA ALA A 214 4.20 -6.47 -5.48
C ALA A 214 3.00 -5.59 -5.10
N PHE A 215 2.65 -4.61 -5.94
CA PHE A 215 1.65 -3.59 -5.64
C PHE A 215 0.49 -3.61 -6.61
N GLY A 216 -0.71 -3.75 -6.07
CA GLY A 216 -1.96 -3.44 -6.75
C GLY A 216 -2.58 -2.17 -6.13
N PHE A 217 -2.88 -1.16 -6.96
CA PHE A 217 -3.56 0.06 -6.54
C PHE A 217 -4.83 0.21 -7.38
N TYR A 218 -5.96 -0.03 -6.73
CA TYR A 218 -7.28 -0.14 -7.38
C TYR A 218 -8.27 0.85 -6.76
N PRO A 219 -8.30 2.10 -7.19
CA PRO A 219 -9.43 2.97 -6.89
C PRO A 219 -10.69 2.33 -7.47
N THR A 220 -11.68 2.06 -6.62
CA THR A 220 -12.87 1.30 -6.96
C THR A 220 -14.00 1.65 -6.00
N ASP A 221 -15.21 1.22 -6.32
CA ASP A 221 -16.42 1.34 -5.53
C ASP A 221 -16.50 0.31 -4.37
N HIS A 222 -17.68 0.20 -3.77
CA HIS A 222 -17.95 -0.76 -2.70
C HIS A 222 -17.89 -2.21 -3.16
N ASP A 223 -18.29 -2.51 -4.41
CA ASP A 223 -18.27 -3.87 -4.95
C ASP A 223 -16.84 -4.31 -5.25
N GLY A 224 -16.02 -3.41 -5.77
CA GLY A 224 -14.59 -3.66 -5.94
C GLY A 224 -13.87 -3.82 -4.59
N ALA A 225 -14.22 -3.03 -3.58
CA ALA A 225 -13.70 -3.22 -2.22
C ALA A 225 -14.09 -4.59 -1.65
N ALA A 226 -15.36 -5.00 -1.80
CA ALA A 226 -15.81 -6.33 -1.41
C ALA A 226 -15.07 -7.44 -2.14
N THR A 227 -14.76 -7.24 -3.42
CA THR A 227 -13.95 -8.17 -4.22
C THR A 227 -12.55 -8.35 -3.63
N ILE A 228 -11.88 -7.26 -3.23
CA ILE A 228 -10.57 -7.32 -2.56
C ILE A 228 -10.67 -8.11 -1.25
N LEU A 229 -11.63 -7.76 -0.38
CA LEU A 229 -11.81 -8.39 0.92
C LEU A 229 -12.06 -9.91 0.82
N ASN A 230 -12.79 -10.33 -0.19
CA ASN A 230 -13.19 -11.74 -0.37
C ASN A 230 -12.13 -12.61 -1.07
N ASN A 231 -11.17 -12.01 -1.80
CA ASN A 231 -10.25 -12.78 -2.67
C ASN A 231 -8.77 -12.70 -2.24
N CYS A 232 -8.40 -11.87 -1.27
CA CYS A 232 -7.00 -11.74 -0.83
C CYS A 232 -6.58 -12.73 0.27
N GLY A 233 -7.50 -13.49 0.85
CA GLY A 233 -7.25 -14.44 1.94
C GLY A 233 -7.03 -13.78 3.32
N ARG A 234 -6.41 -12.61 3.37
CA ARG A 234 -6.29 -11.72 4.54
C ARG A 234 -6.52 -10.29 4.10
N ALA A 235 -7.18 -9.50 4.93
CA ALA A 235 -7.45 -8.10 4.61
C ALA A 235 -7.47 -7.21 5.85
N LEU A 236 -7.17 -5.92 5.64
CA LEU A 236 -7.39 -4.84 6.59
C LEU A 236 -8.46 -3.92 6.03
N ILE A 237 -9.45 -3.61 6.86
CA ILE A 237 -10.48 -2.63 6.57
C ILE A 237 -10.60 -1.67 7.74
N PHE A 238 -10.82 -0.41 7.42
CA PHE A 238 -11.05 0.66 8.38
C PHE A 238 -12.48 1.15 8.26
N GLY A 239 -13.20 1.20 9.37
CA GLY A 239 -14.60 1.58 9.40
C GLY A 239 -15.16 1.54 10.81
N ASP A 240 -16.45 1.84 10.92
CA ASP A 240 -17.20 1.82 12.14
C ASP A 240 -17.76 0.41 12.47
N LYS A 241 -18.62 0.33 13.52
CA LYS A 241 -19.27 -0.92 13.92
C LYS A 241 -20.16 -1.52 12.81
N SER A 242 -20.75 -0.69 11.96
CA SER A 242 -21.61 -1.15 10.86
C SER A 242 -20.79 -1.86 9.78
N THR A 243 -19.63 -1.30 9.44
CA THR A 243 -18.64 -1.90 8.54
C THR A 243 -18.15 -3.24 9.07
N MET A 244 -17.83 -3.32 10.37
CA MET A 244 -17.40 -4.56 11.03
C MET A 244 -18.51 -5.64 10.98
N ALA A 245 -19.76 -5.27 11.25
CA ALA A 245 -20.88 -6.20 11.19
C ALA A 245 -21.15 -6.75 9.78
N GLN A 246 -20.98 -5.93 8.75
CA GLN A 246 -21.09 -6.38 7.36
C GLN A 246 -19.98 -7.36 6.96
N CYS A 247 -18.75 -7.11 7.42
CA CYS A 247 -17.61 -7.99 7.13
C CYS A 247 -17.68 -9.32 7.87
N SER A 248 -18.15 -9.34 9.13
CA SER A 248 -18.27 -10.58 9.92
C SER A 248 -19.37 -11.53 9.42
N ARG A 249 -20.39 -11.03 8.74
CA ARG A 249 -21.47 -11.86 8.13
C ARG A 249 -21.05 -12.55 6.83
N ARG A 250 -19.87 -12.23 6.29
CA ARG A 250 -19.36 -12.74 5.00
C ARG A 250 -18.33 -13.88 5.13
N ARG A 251 -18.15 -14.39 6.37
CA ARG A 251 -17.30 -15.54 6.66
C ARG A 251 -18.08 -16.85 6.63
#